data_7cfb6bbb15dab229e2b64b960c866a36
#
_entry.id   7cfb6bbb15dab229e2b64b960c866a36
#
_cell.length_a   1.000
_cell.length_b   1.000
_cell.length_c   1.000
_cell.angle_alpha   90.00
_cell.angle_beta   90.00
_cell.angle_gamma   90.00
#
_symmetry.space_group_name_H-M   'P 1'
#
loop_
_entity.id
_entity.type
_entity.pdbx_description
1 polymer ?
#
loop_
_entity_poly.entity_id
_entity_poly.type
_entity_poly.pdbx_seq_one_letter_code
_entity_poly.pdbx_strand_id
1 'polypeptide(L)'
;NTLFKWYFIEPEGGPVQVRYLRLTGFPGKAPLELGELALYDQDGVRAVPSADLALFDEQDTIPDKSTWYNSSYFDEIYHPRTAYEHIRGIEPYEVSHPPLGKLILSVGIRLFGFTPFGWRFMGTLFGVLMLPILYVFLKNLFGRTAIAFCGTTLFAFDFMHLVQTRIA
;
A
#
# COMPACT_ATOMS: atom_id res chain seq x y z
N ASN A 1 -8.66 8.52 -7.84
CA ASN A 1 -7.55 8.97 -6.99
C ASN A 1 -6.96 7.75 -6.30
N THR A 2 -5.95 7.17 -6.89
CA THR A 2 -5.18 6.11 -6.25
C THR A 2 -3.80 6.69 -5.94
N LEU A 3 -3.62 7.19 -4.74
CA LEU A 3 -2.33 7.57 -4.19
C LEU A 3 -1.46 6.30 -4.09
N PHE A 4 -0.15 6.46 -4.32
CA PHE A 4 0.83 5.36 -4.21
C PHE A 4 0.61 4.20 -5.17
N LYS A 5 0.24 4.51 -6.41
CA LYS A 5 0.12 3.52 -7.48
C LYS A 5 0.81 4.02 -8.73
N TRP A 6 1.63 3.15 -9.32
CA TRP A 6 2.22 3.39 -10.62
C TRP A 6 1.21 3.11 -11.73
N TYR A 7 1.16 4.01 -12.70
CA TYR A 7 0.37 3.85 -13.92
C TYR A 7 1.31 3.81 -15.12
N PHE A 8 1.24 2.75 -15.88
CA PHE A 8 1.93 2.65 -17.15
C PHE A 8 0.99 3.16 -18.25
N ILE A 9 1.47 4.13 -19.00
CA ILE A 9 0.71 4.76 -20.08
C ILE A 9 1.50 4.54 -21.38
N GLU A 10 0.92 3.79 -22.30
CA GLU A 10 1.45 3.60 -23.62
C GLU A 10 0.62 4.46 -24.59
N PRO A 11 1.27 5.26 -25.48
CA PRO A 11 0.57 6.02 -26.50
C PRO A 11 -0.16 5.10 -27.48
N GLU A 12 -1.36 5.46 -27.89
CA GLU A 12 -2.07 4.76 -28.96
C GLU A 12 -1.23 4.80 -30.26
N GLY A 13 -0.88 3.62 -30.78
CA GLY A 13 -0.03 3.51 -31.96
C GLY A 13 1.46 3.28 -31.69
N GLY A 14 1.85 3.09 -30.42
CA GLY A 14 3.22 2.75 -30.02
C GLY A 14 4.12 3.96 -29.72
N PRO A 15 5.44 3.77 -29.68
CA PRO A 15 6.39 4.81 -29.32
C PRO A 15 6.31 6.05 -30.21
N VAL A 16 6.35 7.24 -29.65
CA VAL A 16 6.20 8.51 -30.34
C VAL A 16 7.44 9.37 -30.10
N GLN A 17 8.01 9.93 -31.16
CA GLN A 17 9.08 10.92 -31.01
C GLN A 17 8.49 12.26 -30.57
N VAL A 18 8.86 12.70 -29.36
CA VAL A 18 8.39 13.96 -28.80
C VAL A 18 9.55 14.83 -28.35
N ARG A 19 9.41 16.12 -28.55
CA ARG A 19 10.36 17.12 -28.02
C ARG A 19 9.88 17.67 -26.67
N TYR A 20 8.56 17.72 -26.46
CA TYR A 20 7.94 18.23 -25.26
C TYR A 20 6.83 17.31 -24.81
N LEU A 21 6.77 17.03 -23.53
CA LEU A 21 5.67 16.32 -22.87
C LEU A 21 4.91 17.32 -21.99
N ARG A 22 3.59 17.43 -22.18
CA ARG A 22 2.73 18.22 -21.33
C ARG A 22 1.73 17.33 -20.62
N LEU A 23 1.77 17.32 -19.32
CA LEU A 23 0.77 16.66 -18.46
C LEU A 23 -0.26 17.71 -18.03
N THR A 24 -1.53 17.46 -18.29
CA THR A 24 -2.62 18.38 -17.95
C THR A 24 -3.70 17.63 -17.17
N GLY A 25 -4.18 18.23 -16.09
CA GLY A 25 -5.37 17.75 -15.38
C GLY A 25 -6.65 18.01 -16.17
N PHE A 26 -7.73 17.36 -15.79
CA PHE A 26 -9.05 17.60 -16.40
C PHE A 26 -9.63 18.92 -15.88
N PRO A 27 -10.17 19.77 -16.75
CA PRO A 27 -10.81 21.02 -16.35
C PRO A 27 -11.92 20.77 -15.32
N GLY A 28 -11.95 21.58 -14.25
CA GLY A 28 -12.97 21.50 -13.21
C GLY A 28 -12.87 20.33 -12.24
N LYS A 29 -11.78 19.55 -12.30
CA LYS A 29 -11.47 18.49 -11.33
C LYS A 29 -10.31 18.89 -10.43
N ALA A 30 -10.05 18.06 -9.41
CA ALA A 30 -8.90 18.24 -8.53
C ALA A 30 -7.59 18.36 -9.32
N PRO A 31 -6.61 19.11 -8.81
CA PRO A 31 -5.31 19.21 -9.46
C PRO A 31 -4.68 17.84 -9.65
N LEU A 32 -3.89 17.70 -10.70
CA LEU A 32 -3.09 16.51 -10.94
C LEU A 32 -1.89 16.53 -9.97
N GLU A 33 -1.86 15.58 -9.07
CA GLU A 33 -0.75 15.38 -8.14
C GLU A 33 0.06 14.17 -8.64
N LEU A 34 1.33 14.40 -8.93
CA LEU A 34 2.29 13.38 -9.35
C LEU A 34 3.41 13.33 -8.32
N GLY A 35 3.75 12.13 -7.86
CA GLY A 35 4.90 11.90 -6.98
C GLY A 35 6.17 11.77 -7.80
N GLU A 36 6.16 10.88 -8.78
CA GLU A 36 7.32 10.55 -9.59
C GLU A 36 6.90 10.25 -11.03
N LEU A 37 7.78 10.48 -12.00
CA LEU A 37 7.56 10.19 -13.42
C LEU A 37 8.75 9.41 -14.00
N ALA A 38 8.47 8.34 -14.74
CA ALA A 38 9.46 7.64 -15.51
C ALA A 38 9.12 7.73 -17.00
N LEU A 39 10.13 7.96 -17.82
CA LEU A 39 10.01 7.94 -19.26
C LEU A 39 10.84 6.77 -19.81
N TYR A 40 10.25 6.00 -20.70
CA TYR A 40 10.92 4.87 -21.33
C TYR A 40 10.99 5.11 -22.84
N ASP A 41 12.09 4.72 -23.45
CA ASP A 41 12.23 4.70 -24.90
C ASP A 41 11.56 3.44 -25.52
N GLN A 42 11.65 3.31 -26.84
CA GLN A 42 11.10 2.16 -27.57
C GLN A 42 11.74 0.82 -27.19
N ASP A 43 12.95 0.83 -26.67
CA ASP A 43 13.69 -0.36 -26.27
C ASP A 43 13.47 -0.68 -24.77
N GLY A 44 12.60 0.08 -24.10
CA GLY A 44 12.31 -0.05 -22.69
C GLY A 44 13.42 0.47 -21.76
N VAL A 45 14.33 1.26 -22.31
CA VAL A 45 15.40 1.90 -21.55
C VAL A 45 14.87 3.19 -20.94
N ARG A 46 15.11 3.35 -19.64
CA ARG A 46 14.66 4.54 -18.90
C ARG A 46 15.46 5.77 -19.33
N ALA A 47 14.75 6.78 -19.79
CA ALA A 47 15.33 8.09 -20.07
C ALA A 47 15.44 8.89 -18.78
N VAL A 48 16.65 9.21 -18.36
CA VAL A 48 16.89 10.08 -17.18
C VAL A 48 16.98 11.52 -17.67
N PRO A 49 16.06 12.41 -17.24
CA PRO A 49 16.14 13.81 -17.57
C PRO A 49 17.40 14.46 -17.01
N SER A 50 17.97 15.41 -17.74
CA SER A 50 19.14 16.16 -17.28
C SER A 50 18.83 17.27 -16.27
N ALA A 51 17.53 17.46 -15.94
CA ALA A 51 17.09 18.47 -15.00
C ALA A 51 16.89 17.87 -13.62
N ASP A 52 17.41 18.55 -12.60
CA ASP A 52 17.19 18.24 -11.19
C ASP A 52 15.79 18.72 -10.79
N LEU A 53 14.80 17.89 -11.08
CA LEU A 53 13.38 18.15 -10.79
C LEU A 53 12.89 17.11 -9.79
N ALA A 54 12.15 17.54 -8.77
CA ALA A 54 11.53 16.70 -7.77
C ALA A 54 10.57 15.61 -8.33
N LEU A 55 10.25 15.69 -9.61
CA LEU A 55 9.45 14.69 -10.32
C LEU A 55 10.30 13.50 -10.83
N PHE A 56 11.60 13.57 -10.68
CA PHE A 56 12.57 12.57 -11.16
C PHE A 56 13.66 12.26 -10.13
N ASP A 57 13.42 12.53 -8.85
CA ASP A 57 14.43 12.37 -7.80
C ASP A 57 14.39 11.00 -7.09
N GLU A 58 13.34 10.21 -7.34
CA GLU A 58 13.15 8.87 -6.74
C GLU A 58 13.11 7.76 -7.80
N GLN A 59 13.92 7.86 -8.84
CA GLN A 59 13.93 6.94 -9.98
C GLN A 59 14.26 5.48 -9.61
N ASP A 60 14.93 5.25 -8.51
CA ASP A 60 15.25 3.92 -7.97
C ASP A 60 14.03 3.23 -7.35
N THR A 61 12.98 3.99 -7.03
CA THR A 61 11.73 3.46 -6.46
C THR A 61 10.76 2.94 -7.52
N ILE A 62 11.03 3.19 -8.81
CA ILE A 62 10.14 2.84 -9.90
C ILE A 62 10.20 1.33 -10.16
N PRO A 63 9.08 0.61 -10.02
CA PRO A 63 9.05 -0.83 -10.28
C PRO A 63 8.98 -1.13 -11.78
N ASP A 64 9.52 -2.28 -12.18
CA ASP A 64 9.41 -2.76 -13.57
C ASP A 64 7.95 -3.03 -13.97
N LYS A 65 7.13 -3.42 -13.03
CA LYS A 65 5.68 -3.62 -13.22
C LYS A 65 4.93 -3.24 -11.94
N SER A 66 3.73 -2.69 -12.11
CA SER A 66 2.80 -2.50 -11.00
C SER A 66 2.25 -3.85 -10.55
N THR A 67 2.48 -4.19 -9.29
CA THR A 67 2.02 -5.42 -8.65
C THR A 67 1.38 -5.09 -7.30
N TRP A 68 0.76 -6.07 -6.67
CA TRP A 68 0.24 -5.96 -5.31
C TRP A 68 1.32 -5.67 -4.26
N TYR A 69 2.59 -5.98 -4.56
CA TYR A 69 3.72 -5.77 -3.66
C TYR A 69 4.24 -4.33 -3.66
N ASN A 70 3.98 -3.58 -4.73
CA ASN A 70 4.48 -2.22 -4.92
C ASN A 70 3.38 -1.18 -5.16
N SER A 71 2.13 -1.51 -4.83
CA SER A 71 0.99 -0.61 -4.97
C SER A 71 0.03 -0.73 -3.79
N SER A 72 -0.77 0.32 -3.57
CA SER A 72 -1.88 0.31 -2.61
C SER A 72 -3.11 -0.38 -3.18
N TYR A 73 -3.94 -0.92 -2.31
CA TYR A 73 -5.19 -1.57 -2.65
C TYR A 73 -6.33 -1.09 -1.75
N PHE A 74 -7.47 -0.76 -2.34
CA PHE A 74 -8.70 -0.36 -1.65
C PHE A 74 -8.44 0.79 -0.64
N ASP A 75 -8.72 0.58 0.65
CA ASP A 75 -8.58 1.59 1.69
C ASP A 75 -7.12 1.89 2.08
N GLU A 76 -6.16 1.15 1.55
CA GLU A 76 -4.74 1.44 1.73
C GLU A 76 -4.31 2.82 1.20
N ILE A 77 -5.16 3.49 0.41
CA ILE A 77 -4.95 4.89 0.02
C ILE A 77 -5.19 5.86 1.18
N TYR A 78 -6.00 5.47 2.18
CA TYR A 78 -6.38 6.35 3.30
C TYR A 78 -5.61 6.02 4.57
N HIS A 79 -5.59 4.76 4.98
CA HIS A 79 -5.04 4.35 6.27
C HIS A 79 -3.52 4.53 6.38
N PRO A 80 -2.69 4.08 5.45
CA PRO A 80 -1.26 4.35 5.45
C PRO A 80 -0.93 5.83 5.34
N ARG A 81 -1.68 6.60 4.53
CA ARG A 81 -1.52 8.04 4.43
C ARG A 81 -1.73 8.70 5.79
N THR A 82 -2.85 8.41 6.44
CA THR A 82 -3.15 8.99 7.75
C THR A 82 -2.16 8.52 8.82
N ALA A 83 -1.70 7.27 8.76
CA ALA A 83 -0.62 6.80 9.63
C ALA A 83 0.68 7.58 9.44
N TYR A 84 1.04 7.90 8.20
CA TYR A 84 2.18 8.76 7.88
C TYR A 84 1.98 10.21 8.36
N GLU A 85 0.79 10.77 8.17
CA GLU A 85 0.42 12.10 8.66
C GLU A 85 0.58 12.20 10.20
N HIS A 86 0.16 11.17 10.94
CA HIS A 86 0.40 11.07 12.38
C HIS A 86 1.90 11.02 12.73
N ILE A 87 2.73 10.30 11.94
CA ILE A 87 4.18 10.27 12.15
C ILE A 87 4.79 11.66 11.99
N ARG A 88 4.29 12.43 11.05
CA ARG A 88 4.79 13.78 10.73
C ARG A 88 4.17 14.89 11.57
N GLY A 89 3.16 14.59 12.39
CA GLY A 89 2.43 15.60 13.15
C GLY A 89 1.60 16.55 12.29
N ILE A 90 1.16 16.08 11.11
CA ILE A 90 0.31 16.80 10.18
C ILE A 90 -1.15 16.45 10.47
N GLU A 91 -2.07 17.36 10.19
CA GLU A 91 -3.51 17.11 10.36
C GLU A 91 -3.95 15.93 9.48
N PRO A 92 -4.63 14.93 10.08
CA PRO A 92 -5.03 13.73 9.35
C PRO A 92 -6.06 14.03 8.26
N TYR A 93 -5.83 13.55 7.06
CA TYR A 93 -6.78 13.64 5.94
C TYR A 93 -8.08 12.88 6.22
N GLU A 94 -7.98 11.70 6.80
CA GLU A 94 -9.10 10.82 7.07
C GLU A 94 -9.33 10.70 8.57
N VAL A 95 -10.48 11.20 9.04
CA VAL A 95 -10.85 11.26 10.47
C VAL A 95 -12.10 10.43 10.82
N SER A 96 -12.74 9.79 9.83
CA SER A 96 -13.99 9.04 10.05
C SER A 96 -13.77 7.74 10.81
N HIS A 97 -12.60 7.12 10.69
CA HIS A 97 -12.26 5.90 11.40
C HIS A 97 -11.45 6.16 12.68
N PRO A 98 -11.62 5.32 13.72
CA PRO A 98 -10.87 5.45 14.96
C PRO A 98 -9.34 5.45 14.73
N PRO A 99 -8.57 6.30 15.44
CA PRO A 99 -7.15 6.50 15.15
C PRO A 99 -6.25 5.33 15.55
N LEU A 100 -6.68 4.44 16.45
CA LEU A 100 -5.83 3.40 17.01
C LEU A 100 -5.23 2.48 15.94
N GLY A 101 -6.03 2.02 14.98
CA GLY A 101 -5.55 1.19 13.88
C GLY A 101 -4.45 1.89 13.07
N LYS A 102 -4.64 3.16 12.75
CA LYS A 102 -3.69 3.99 12.01
C LYS A 102 -2.39 4.24 12.80
N LEU A 103 -2.50 4.40 14.12
CA LEU A 103 -1.33 4.50 15.00
C LEU A 103 -0.55 3.18 15.05
N ILE A 104 -1.22 2.04 15.03
CA ILE A 104 -0.57 0.73 14.92
C ILE A 104 0.15 0.61 13.58
N LEU A 105 -0.49 0.97 12.47
CA LEU A 105 0.15 0.99 11.15
C LEU A 105 1.38 1.91 11.12
N SER A 106 1.34 3.04 11.83
CA SER A 106 2.46 3.97 11.91
C SER A 106 3.73 3.33 12.51
N VAL A 107 3.58 2.34 13.38
CA VAL A 107 4.73 1.58 13.92
C VAL A 107 5.40 0.77 12.82
N GLY A 108 4.65 0.06 12.00
CA GLY A 108 5.18 -0.68 10.86
C GLY A 108 5.88 0.22 9.84
N ILE A 109 5.26 1.37 9.52
CA ILE A 109 5.86 2.38 8.63
C ILE A 109 7.17 2.95 9.21
N ARG A 110 7.24 3.19 10.52
CA ARG A 110 8.48 3.65 11.17
C ARG A 110 9.61 2.61 11.12
N LEU A 111 9.28 1.33 11.21
CA LEU A 111 10.27 0.24 11.23
C LEU A 111 10.76 -0.13 9.83
N PHE A 112 9.88 -0.14 8.84
CA PHE A 112 10.14 -0.70 7.51
C PHE A 112 10.00 0.32 6.37
N GLY A 113 9.78 1.59 6.69
CA GLY A 113 9.58 2.64 5.71
C GLY A 113 8.14 2.70 5.19
N PHE A 114 7.87 3.78 4.43
CA PHE A 114 6.57 4.01 3.80
C PHE A 114 6.43 3.18 2.52
N THR A 115 6.29 1.87 2.69
CA THR A 115 6.18 0.87 1.63
C THR A 115 4.98 -0.04 1.87
N PRO A 116 4.46 -0.76 0.86
CA PRO A 116 3.39 -1.75 1.06
C PRO A 116 3.70 -2.78 2.13
N PHE A 117 4.95 -3.22 2.25
CA PHE A 117 5.37 -4.08 3.35
C PHE A 117 5.24 -3.39 4.70
N GLY A 118 5.70 -2.13 4.81
CA GLY A 118 5.68 -1.39 6.08
C GLY A 118 4.28 -1.21 6.64
N TRP A 119 3.31 -0.80 5.84
CA TRP A 119 1.95 -0.61 6.34
C TRP A 119 1.15 -1.92 6.49
N ARG A 120 1.44 -2.97 5.72
CA ARG A 120 0.77 -4.29 5.84
C ARG A 120 1.30 -5.14 6.99
N PHE A 121 2.54 -4.90 7.41
CA PHE A 121 3.21 -5.72 8.42
C PHE A 121 2.41 -5.84 9.71
N MET A 122 1.93 -4.72 10.24
CA MET A 122 1.22 -4.72 11.52
C MET A 122 -0.13 -5.45 11.43
N GLY A 123 -0.90 -5.25 10.35
CA GLY A 123 -2.14 -5.99 10.12
C GLY A 123 -1.89 -7.50 10.08
N THR A 124 -0.87 -7.93 9.33
CA THR A 124 -0.47 -9.34 9.26
C THR A 124 -0.01 -9.89 10.61
N LEU A 125 0.80 -9.14 11.35
CA LEU A 125 1.26 -9.52 12.69
C LEU A 125 0.08 -9.75 13.66
N PHE A 126 -0.88 -8.82 13.69
CA PHE A 126 -2.07 -8.97 14.53
C PHE A 126 -2.94 -10.15 14.07
N GLY A 127 -3.07 -10.36 12.76
CA GLY A 127 -3.76 -11.54 12.23
C GLY A 127 -3.14 -12.86 12.72
N VAL A 128 -1.82 -12.97 12.69
CA VAL A 128 -1.10 -14.15 13.22
C VAL A 128 -1.30 -14.29 14.74
N LEU A 129 -1.23 -13.18 15.48
CA LEU A 129 -1.42 -13.20 16.94
C LEU A 129 -2.85 -13.56 17.38
N MET A 130 -3.85 -13.40 16.51
CA MET A 130 -5.20 -13.86 16.77
C MET A 130 -5.29 -15.38 16.91
N LEU A 131 -4.44 -16.15 16.21
CA LEU A 131 -4.49 -17.62 16.22
C LEU A 131 -4.23 -18.23 17.61
N PRO A 132 -3.16 -17.90 18.32
CA PRO A 132 -2.95 -18.44 19.67
C PRO A 132 -4.02 -17.97 20.66
N ILE A 133 -4.53 -16.74 20.52
CA ILE A 133 -5.62 -16.25 21.37
C ILE A 133 -6.89 -17.08 21.13
N LEU A 134 -7.25 -17.30 19.86
CA LEU A 134 -8.39 -18.13 19.51
C LEU A 134 -8.23 -19.57 20.00
N TYR A 135 -7.02 -20.14 19.85
CA TYR A 135 -6.74 -21.47 20.37
C TYR A 135 -6.99 -21.59 21.88
N VAL A 136 -6.46 -20.65 22.68
CA VAL A 136 -6.65 -20.63 24.12
C VAL A 136 -8.12 -20.43 24.47
N PHE A 137 -8.81 -19.54 23.79
CA PHE A 137 -10.24 -19.30 23.95
C PHE A 137 -11.06 -20.58 23.72
N LEU A 138 -10.86 -21.24 22.56
CA LEU A 138 -11.57 -22.48 22.22
C LEU A 138 -11.22 -23.64 23.18
N LYS A 139 -9.97 -23.72 23.62
CA LYS A 139 -9.57 -24.72 24.60
C LYS A 139 -10.25 -24.53 25.94
N ASN A 140 -10.36 -23.29 26.43
CA ASN A 140 -11.06 -22.98 27.67
C ASN A 140 -12.57 -23.20 27.55
N LEU A 141 -13.14 -22.87 26.39
CA LEU A 141 -14.59 -23.02 26.13
C LEU A 141 -15.02 -24.50 26.04
N PHE A 142 -14.27 -25.33 25.33
CA PHE A 142 -14.65 -26.72 25.04
C PHE A 142 -13.90 -27.76 25.90
N GLY A 143 -12.86 -27.38 26.60
CA GLY A 143 -12.03 -28.26 27.43
C GLY A 143 -11.23 -29.32 26.64
N ARG A 144 -11.28 -29.33 25.31
CA ARG A 144 -10.67 -30.34 24.45
C ARG A 144 -9.66 -29.73 23.48
N THR A 145 -8.41 -30.19 23.54
CA THR A 145 -7.31 -29.73 22.69
C THR A 145 -7.60 -29.95 21.19
N ALA A 146 -8.18 -31.11 20.83
CA ALA A 146 -8.50 -31.42 19.44
C ALA A 146 -9.50 -30.43 18.84
N ILE A 147 -10.54 -30.07 19.58
CA ILE A 147 -11.54 -29.08 19.11
C ILE A 147 -10.89 -27.70 18.95
N ALA A 148 -10.08 -27.28 19.94
CA ALA A 148 -9.37 -26.00 19.86
C ALA A 148 -8.43 -25.95 18.66
N PHE A 149 -7.66 -27.03 18.42
CA PHE A 149 -6.76 -27.12 17.28
C PHE A 149 -7.52 -27.08 15.94
N CYS A 150 -8.54 -27.90 15.78
CA CYS A 150 -9.35 -27.91 14.55
C CYS A 150 -10.01 -26.56 14.29
N GLY A 151 -10.61 -25.94 15.30
CA GLY A 151 -11.26 -24.63 15.14
C GLY A 151 -10.28 -23.52 14.80
N THR A 152 -9.11 -23.49 15.43
CA THR A 152 -8.06 -22.52 15.11
C THR A 152 -7.50 -22.76 13.71
N THR A 153 -7.31 -24.01 13.30
CA THR A 153 -6.84 -24.36 11.96
C THR A 153 -7.84 -23.92 10.89
N LEU A 154 -9.13 -24.18 11.08
CA LEU A 154 -10.19 -23.71 10.18
C LEU A 154 -10.16 -22.18 10.04
N PHE A 155 -10.02 -21.46 11.14
CA PHE A 155 -9.91 -20.00 11.12
C PHE A 155 -8.63 -19.51 10.44
N ALA A 156 -7.49 -20.20 10.66
CA ALA A 156 -6.22 -19.84 10.02
C ALA A 156 -6.28 -19.96 8.49
N PHE A 157 -7.04 -20.92 7.98
CA PHE A 157 -7.24 -21.13 6.54
C PHE A 157 -8.53 -20.47 6.01
N ASP A 158 -9.24 -19.71 6.83
CA ASP A 158 -10.36 -18.93 6.35
C ASP A 158 -9.88 -17.85 5.39
N PHE A 159 -10.49 -17.84 4.21
CA PHE A 159 -10.11 -16.91 3.15
C PHE A 159 -10.28 -15.45 3.56
N MET A 160 -11.36 -15.13 4.28
CA MET A 160 -11.65 -13.79 4.75
C MET A 160 -10.57 -13.30 5.74
N HIS A 161 -10.23 -14.14 6.73
CA HIS A 161 -9.16 -13.83 7.69
C HIS A 161 -7.83 -13.61 6.97
N LEU A 162 -7.47 -14.50 6.03
CA LEU A 162 -6.22 -14.42 5.27
C LEU A 162 -6.13 -13.14 4.44
N VAL A 163 -7.22 -12.72 3.80
CA VAL A 163 -7.25 -11.52 2.95
C VAL A 163 -7.24 -10.26 3.81
N GLN A 164 -8.12 -10.16 4.79
CA GLN A 164 -8.29 -8.95 5.59
C GLN A 164 -7.06 -8.60 6.44
N THR A 165 -6.30 -9.60 6.88
CA THR A 165 -5.08 -9.36 7.66
C THR A 165 -3.88 -8.94 6.81
N ARG A 166 -3.97 -8.99 5.47
CA ARG A 166 -2.90 -8.60 4.54
C ARG A 166 -3.08 -7.22 3.93
N ILE A 167 -4.20 -6.58 4.14
CA ILE A 167 -4.49 -5.21 3.71
C ILE A 167 -4.58 -4.30 4.92
N ALA A 168 -4.25 -3.01 4.71
CA ALA A 168 -4.24 -2.00 5.78
C ALA A 168 -5.44 -1.05 5.69
#